data_c2a8a4812dc8a9b87aa31b448ed9a2bc
#
_entry.id   c2a8a4812dc8a9b87aa31b448ed9a2bc
#
_cell.length_a   1.000
_cell.length_b   1.000
_cell.length_c   1.000
_cell.angle_alpha   90.00
_cell.angle_beta   90.00
_cell.angle_gamma   90.00
#
_symmetry.space_group_name_H-M   'P 1'
#
loop_
_entity.id
_entity.type
_entity.pdbx_description
1 polymer ?
#
loop_
_entity_poly.entity_id
_entity_poly.type
_entity_poly.pdbx_seq_one_letter_code
_entity_poly.pdbx_strand_id
1 'polypeptide(L)'
;MNKISLVLLLGGFTMAASLLVNAGVQVYRDIVAENVSNYRLRTSLSYVTTKIRQMDQEGSIQLERREGVEVLAMKQQIDDTLYETLIYFYKGKLYEVFQEQGGEFDLSDVGYGDEITQIAQFSMEEVNTSLMRFTAMDDCGREESVTVNMRSRR
;
A
#
# COMPACT_ATOMS: atom_id res chain seq x y z
N MET A 1 8.33 -61.32 11.86
CA MET A 1 7.95 -60.10 11.12
C MET A 1 8.73 -60.12 9.81
N ASN A 2 8.05 -60.14 8.67
CA ASN A 2 8.72 -60.26 7.36
C ASN A 2 9.46 -58.96 7.04
N LYS A 3 10.70 -59.05 6.58
CA LYS A 3 11.53 -57.89 6.20
C LYS A 3 10.79 -56.94 5.20
N ILE A 4 9.98 -57.54 4.33
CA ILE A 4 9.13 -56.81 3.37
C ILE A 4 8.07 -55.94 4.07
N SER A 5 7.40 -56.50 5.10
CA SER A 5 6.40 -55.76 5.89
C SER A 5 7.01 -54.56 6.62
N LEU A 6 8.24 -54.68 7.13
CA LEU A 6 8.97 -53.59 7.77
C LEU A 6 9.30 -52.46 6.79
N VAL A 7 9.76 -52.84 5.60
CA VAL A 7 10.09 -51.87 4.53
C VAL A 7 8.84 -51.10 4.09
N LEU A 8 7.72 -51.79 3.90
CA LEU A 8 6.43 -51.15 3.53
C LEU A 8 5.93 -50.20 4.62
N LEU A 9 6.07 -50.61 5.89
CA LEU A 9 5.66 -49.74 7.02
C LEU A 9 6.53 -48.49 7.11
N LEU A 10 7.84 -48.61 6.96
CA LEU A 10 8.76 -47.46 6.93
C LEU A 10 8.49 -46.55 5.72
N GLY A 11 8.27 -47.14 4.54
CA GLY A 11 7.92 -46.37 3.33
C GLY A 11 6.60 -45.60 3.47
N GLY A 12 5.57 -46.24 4.03
CA GLY A 12 4.29 -45.60 4.34
C GLY A 12 4.42 -44.44 5.35
N PHE A 13 5.22 -44.65 6.38
CA PHE A 13 5.49 -43.63 7.40
C PHE A 13 6.23 -42.40 6.80
N THR A 14 7.30 -42.65 6.02
CA THR A 14 8.03 -41.55 5.40
C THR A 14 7.18 -40.78 4.39
N MET A 15 6.31 -41.45 3.63
CA MET A 15 5.38 -40.81 2.72
C MET A 15 4.34 -39.94 3.48
N ALA A 16 3.76 -40.48 4.54
CA ALA A 16 2.81 -39.73 5.37
C ALA A 16 3.48 -38.51 6.03
N ALA A 17 4.70 -38.68 6.58
CA ALA A 17 5.46 -37.58 7.16
C ALA A 17 5.77 -36.47 6.11
N SER A 18 6.14 -36.86 4.88
CA SER A 18 6.40 -35.90 3.78
C SER A 18 5.14 -35.14 3.40
N LEU A 19 3.98 -35.79 3.37
CA LEU A 19 2.70 -35.11 3.08
C LEU A 19 2.34 -34.10 4.17
N LEU A 20 2.54 -34.44 5.44
CA LEU A 20 2.28 -33.51 6.55
C LEU A 20 3.20 -32.31 6.52
N VAL A 21 4.50 -32.51 6.23
CA VAL A 21 5.44 -31.38 6.10
C VAL A 21 5.05 -30.46 4.96
N ASN A 22 4.71 -31.02 3.79
CA ASN A 22 4.27 -30.21 2.65
C ASN A 22 3.00 -29.42 2.95
N ALA A 23 2.00 -30.04 3.60
CA ALA A 23 0.78 -29.35 4.01
C ALA A 23 1.09 -28.22 5.01
N GLY A 24 1.97 -28.46 5.98
CA GLY A 24 2.40 -27.43 6.94
C GLY A 24 3.12 -26.25 6.27
N VAL A 25 3.99 -26.52 5.29
CA VAL A 25 4.67 -25.45 4.52
C VAL A 25 3.69 -24.62 3.72
N GLN A 26 2.67 -25.22 3.11
CA GLN A 26 1.64 -24.47 2.37
C GLN A 26 0.86 -23.55 3.32
N VAL A 27 0.34 -24.07 4.41
CA VAL A 27 -0.38 -23.26 5.41
C VAL A 27 0.48 -22.11 5.93
N TYR A 28 1.74 -22.36 6.22
CA TYR A 28 2.67 -21.32 6.66
C TYR A 28 2.86 -20.22 5.60
N ARG A 29 3.04 -20.60 4.34
CA ARG A 29 3.18 -19.63 3.22
C ARG A 29 1.92 -18.78 3.05
N ASP A 30 0.74 -19.38 3.15
CA ASP A 30 -0.52 -18.66 3.02
C ASP A 30 -0.70 -17.65 4.15
N ILE A 31 -0.40 -18.03 5.39
CA ILE A 31 -0.45 -17.13 6.55
C ILE A 31 0.55 -15.97 6.40
N VAL A 32 1.77 -16.24 5.95
CA VAL A 32 2.78 -15.19 5.74
C VAL A 32 2.35 -14.23 4.62
N ALA A 33 1.86 -14.77 3.50
CA ALA A 33 1.37 -13.95 2.40
C ALA A 33 0.20 -13.04 2.82
N GLU A 34 -0.74 -13.59 3.59
CA GLU A 34 -1.87 -12.84 4.14
C GLU A 34 -1.43 -11.72 5.09
N ASN A 35 -0.50 -12.01 5.99
CA ASN A 35 0.04 -11.01 6.91
C ASN A 35 0.77 -9.86 6.18
N VAL A 36 1.56 -10.19 5.16
CA VAL A 36 2.26 -9.19 4.34
C VAL A 36 1.27 -8.32 3.60
N SER A 37 0.22 -8.91 3.02
CA SER A 37 -0.81 -8.16 2.31
C SER A 37 -1.59 -7.22 3.23
N ASN A 38 -2.05 -7.71 4.39
CA ASN A 38 -2.71 -6.89 5.39
C ASN A 38 -1.82 -5.73 5.88
N TYR A 39 -0.53 -6.00 6.05
CA TYR A 39 0.43 -4.96 6.42
C TYR A 39 0.53 -3.88 5.35
N ARG A 40 0.61 -4.25 4.07
CA ARG A 40 0.70 -3.29 2.94
C ARG A 40 -0.55 -2.41 2.83
N LEU A 41 -1.76 -3.00 2.93
CA LEU A 41 -3.02 -2.26 2.92
C LEU A 41 -3.07 -1.23 4.05
N ARG A 42 -2.78 -1.66 5.28
CA ARG A 42 -2.78 -0.78 6.45
C ARG A 42 -1.70 0.29 6.36
N THR A 43 -0.52 -0.04 5.87
CA THR A 43 0.57 0.92 5.71
C THR A 43 0.18 2.01 4.74
N SER A 44 -0.37 1.67 3.56
CA SER A 44 -0.79 2.67 2.58
C SER A 44 -1.81 3.65 3.14
N LEU A 45 -2.90 3.13 3.75
CA LEU A 45 -3.98 3.95 4.29
C LEU A 45 -3.55 4.76 5.51
N SER A 46 -2.79 4.15 6.42
CA SER A 46 -2.28 4.82 7.63
C SER A 46 -1.30 5.92 7.29
N TYR A 47 -0.40 5.68 6.32
CA TYR A 47 0.58 6.65 5.85
C TYR A 47 -0.11 7.91 5.32
N VAL A 48 -1.00 7.73 4.34
CA VAL A 48 -1.73 8.85 3.73
C VAL A 48 -2.56 9.61 4.77
N THR A 49 -3.28 8.89 5.63
CA THR A 49 -4.09 9.50 6.69
C THR A 49 -3.23 10.32 7.65
N THR A 50 -2.06 9.82 8.02
CA THR A 50 -1.14 10.52 8.93
C THR A 50 -0.57 11.77 8.28
N LYS A 51 -0.16 11.69 7.01
CA LYS A 51 0.33 12.86 6.24
C LYS A 51 -0.74 13.94 6.12
N ILE A 52 -1.98 13.57 5.77
CA ILE A 52 -3.09 14.52 5.71
C ILE A 52 -3.28 15.22 7.06
N ARG A 53 -3.32 14.47 8.16
CA ARG A 53 -3.51 15.06 9.50
C ARG A 53 -2.37 15.99 9.93
N GLN A 54 -1.15 15.73 9.48
CA GLN A 54 0.01 16.57 9.76
C GLN A 54 -0.02 17.88 8.95
N MET A 55 -0.59 17.84 7.75
CA MET A 55 -0.57 18.95 6.80
C MET A 55 -1.94 19.62 6.61
N ASP A 56 -2.95 19.30 7.44
CA ASP A 56 -4.32 19.81 7.32
C ASP A 56 -4.41 21.28 7.76
N GLN A 57 -3.97 22.16 6.86
CA GLN A 57 -4.12 23.61 6.94
C GLN A 57 -5.05 24.09 5.83
N GLU A 58 -5.66 25.26 5.99
CA GLU A 58 -6.64 25.77 5.02
C GLU A 58 -6.07 25.86 3.61
N GLY A 59 -6.72 25.17 2.68
CA GLY A 59 -6.33 25.15 1.26
C GLY A 59 -5.05 24.38 0.92
N SER A 60 -4.42 23.74 1.93
CA SER A 60 -3.13 23.05 1.71
C SER A 60 -3.24 21.73 0.96
N ILE A 61 -4.40 21.05 1.00
CA ILE A 61 -4.57 19.70 0.45
C ILE A 61 -5.54 19.73 -0.75
N GLN A 62 -5.10 19.19 -1.88
CA GLN A 62 -5.88 19.13 -3.12
C GLN A 62 -5.66 17.78 -3.82
N LEU A 63 -6.73 17.25 -4.43
CA LEU A 63 -6.63 16.14 -5.36
C LEU A 63 -6.56 16.73 -6.77
N GLU A 64 -5.50 16.40 -7.48
CA GLU A 64 -5.27 16.90 -8.84
C GLU A 64 -4.81 15.77 -9.75
N ARG A 65 -4.75 16.03 -11.05
CA ARG A 65 -4.26 15.07 -12.03
C ARG A 65 -3.01 15.60 -12.70
N ARG A 66 -1.90 14.84 -12.60
CA ARG A 66 -0.63 15.14 -13.25
C ARG A 66 -0.20 13.93 -14.09
N GLU A 67 0.19 14.13 -15.33
CA GLU A 67 0.60 13.08 -16.27
C GLU A 67 -0.36 11.87 -16.33
N GLY A 68 -1.66 12.12 -16.18
CA GLY A 68 -2.70 11.08 -16.27
C GLY A 68 -2.94 10.27 -14.99
N VAL A 69 -2.17 10.49 -13.92
CA VAL A 69 -2.38 9.87 -12.60
C VAL A 69 -3.03 10.85 -11.63
N GLU A 70 -3.80 10.31 -10.68
CA GLU A 70 -4.33 11.09 -9.56
C GLU A 70 -3.24 11.32 -8.53
N VAL A 71 -3.09 12.57 -8.09
CA VAL A 71 -2.05 13.00 -7.16
C VAL A 71 -2.71 13.73 -5.99
N LEU A 72 -2.43 13.30 -4.79
CA LEU A 72 -2.74 14.05 -3.58
C LEU A 72 -1.61 15.05 -3.34
N ALA A 73 -1.88 16.32 -3.65
CA ALA A 73 -0.93 17.42 -3.45
C ALA A 73 -1.19 18.10 -2.10
N MET A 74 -0.16 18.18 -1.28
CA MET A 74 -0.18 18.82 0.04
C MET A 74 0.87 19.93 0.06
N LYS A 75 0.42 21.18 0.19
CA LYS A 75 1.27 22.38 0.12
C LYS A 75 1.64 22.85 1.52
N GLN A 76 2.88 23.25 1.69
CA GLN A 76 3.38 23.85 2.93
C GLN A 76 4.37 24.97 2.64
N GLN A 77 4.35 25.97 3.47
CA GLN A 77 5.35 27.04 3.42
C GLN A 77 6.44 26.74 4.44
N ILE A 78 7.70 26.73 3.99
CA ILE A 78 8.87 26.59 4.84
C ILE A 78 9.72 27.84 4.58
N ASP A 79 9.88 28.68 5.60
CA ASP A 79 10.46 30.01 5.47
C ASP A 79 9.71 30.82 4.39
N ASP A 80 10.41 31.30 3.37
CA ASP A 80 9.83 32.07 2.26
C ASP A 80 9.55 31.21 1.00
N THR A 81 9.74 29.89 1.07
CA THR A 81 9.57 28.99 -0.05
C THR A 81 8.36 28.07 0.13
N LEU A 82 7.57 27.94 -0.93
CA LEU A 82 6.44 26.99 -0.98
C LEU A 82 6.93 25.64 -1.46
N TYR A 83 6.65 24.62 -0.65
CA TYR A 83 6.91 23.23 -0.97
C TYR A 83 5.61 22.46 -1.16
N GLU A 84 5.69 21.36 -1.88
CA GLU A 84 4.59 20.42 -2.03
C GLU A 84 5.05 18.98 -1.74
N THR A 85 4.21 18.24 -1.04
CA THR A 85 4.33 16.78 -0.93
C THR A 85 3.28 16.17 -1.83
N LEU A 86 3.70 15.33 -2.76
CA LEU A 86 2.85 14.65 -3.73
C LEU A 86 2.78 13.17 -3.38
N ILE A 87 1.57 12.63 -3.17
CA ILE A 87 1.37 11.18 -3.01
C ILE A 87 0.56 10.69 -4.21
N TYR A 88 1.06 9.66 -4.89
CA TYR A 88 0.43 9.10 -6.07
C TYR A 88 0.67 7.59 -6.20
N PHE A 89 -0.25 6.94 -6.91
CA PHE A 89 -0.16 5.51 -7.22
C PHE A 89 0.25 5.32 -8.68
N TYR A 90 1.31 4.54 -8.89
CA TYR A 90 1.80 4.24 -10.23
C TYR A 90 2.42 2.86 -10.32
N LYS A 91 2.03 2.07 -11.33
CA LYS A 91 2.57 0.72 -11.62
C LYS A 91 2.65 -0.21 -10.39
N GLY A 92 1.57 -0.28 -9.60
CA GLY A 92 1.49 -1.20 -8.46
C GLY A 92 2.19 -0.71 -7.19
N LYS A 93 2.55 0.56 -7.12
CA LYS A 93 3.27 1.15 -6.00
C LYS A 93 2.71 2.52 -5.62
N LEU A 94 2.69 2.81 -4.34
CA LEU A 94 2.40 4.13 -3.80
C LEU A 94 3.72 4.87 -3.57
N TYR A 95 3.81 6.10 -4.07
CA TYR A 95 5.00 6.95 -3.99
C TYR A 95 4.73 8.26 -3.28
N GLU A 96 5.77 8.83 -2.71
CA GLU A 96 5.81 10.21 -2.22
C GLU A 96 6.96 10.98 -2.88
N VAL A 97 6.68 12.24 -3.26
CA VAL A 97 7.67 13.21 -3.70
C VAL A 97 7.55 14.45 -2.83
N PHE A 98 8.67 14.96 -2.36
CA PHE A 98 8.76 16.25 -1.70
C PHE A 98 9.62 17.19 -2.54
N GLN A 99 9.05 18.29 -2.98
CA GLN A 99 9.72 19.24 -3.87
C GLN A 99 9.23 20.67 -3.65
N GLU A 100 9.92 21.64 -4.25
CA GLU A 100 9.41 23.01 -4.36
C GLU A 100 8.14 23.02 -5.22
N GLN A 101 7.17 23.88 -4.87
CA GLN A 101 5.92 23.97 -5.60
C GLN A 101 6.17 24.36 -7.06
N GLY A 102 5.58 23.58 -7.98
CA GLY A 102 5.76 23.75 -9.42
C GLY A 102 7.02 23.07 -9.97
N GLY A 103 7.67 22.25 -9.16
CA GLY A 103 8.72 21.34 -9.64
C GLY A 103 8.19 20.40 -10.72
N GLU A 104 9.09 19.89 -11.55
CA GLU A 104 8.76 18.95 -12.61
C GLU A 104 8.23 17.64 -12.02
N PHE A 105 7.11 17.13 -12.54
CA PHE A 105 6.54 15.85 -12.19
C PHE A 105 6.77 14.88 -13.34
N ASP A 106 7.70 13.95 -13.21
CA ASP A 106 8.12 13.04 -14.29
C ASP A 106 7.98 11.57 -13.89
N LEU A 107 6.97 10.89 -14.43
CA LEU A 107 6.74 9.46 -14.22
C LEU A 107 7.65 8.57 -15.08
N SER A 108 8.42 9.11 -16.02
CA SER A 108 9.35 8.35 -16.84
C SER A 108 10.67 8.06 -16.10
N ASP A 109 11.00 8.86 -15.09
CA ASP A 109 12.15 8.61 -14.22
C ASP A 109 11.82 7.50 -13.20
N VAL A 110 12.51 6.37 -13.32
CA VAL A 110 12.33 5.19 -12.43
C VAL A 110 12.66 5.51 -10.96
N GLY A 111 13.42 6.56 -10.72
CA GLY A 111 13.82 7.03 -9.39
C GLY A 111 12.99 8.17 -8.84
N TYR A 112 11.97 8.61 -9.56
CA TYR A 112 11.17 9.75 -9.15
C TYR A 112 10.23 9.39 -7.99
N GLY A 113 10.56 9.88 -6.81
CA GLY A 113 9.82 9.68 -5.58
C GLY A 113 10.25 8.47 -4.74
N ASP A 114 9.96 8.56 -3.47
CA ASP A 114 10.20 7.50 -2.50
C ASP A 114 9.05 6.49 -2.49
N GLU A 115 9.36 5.20 -2.62
CA GLU A 115 8.37 4.13 -2.53
C GLU A 115 7.88 3.99 -1.09
N ILE A 116 6.57 4.16 -0.87
CA ILE A 116 5.92 3.96 0.43
C ILE A 116 5.62 2.48 0.63
N THR A 117 4.93 1.86 -0.35
CA THR A 117 4.52 0.45 -0.30
C THR A 117 4.05 -0.04 -1.66
N GLN A 118 3.99 -1.38 -1.82
CA GLN A 118 3.45 -2.05 -2.99
C GLN A 118 2.04 -2.54 -2.70
N ILE A 119 1.09 -2.23 -3.59
CA ILE A 119 -0.31 -2.65 -3.53
C ILE A 119 -0.86 -2.81 -4.94
N ALA A 120 -1.90 -3.61 -5.13
CA ALA A 120 -2.45 -3.84 -6.47
C ALA A 120 -3.16 -2.61 -7.02
N GLN A 121 -3.91 -1.90 -6.16
CA GLN A 121 -4.63 -0.70 -6.55
C GLN A 121 -4.75 0.27 -5.38
N PHE A 122 -4.68 1.56 -5.68
CA PHE A 122 -4.97 2.64 -4.75
C PHE A 122 -5.82 3.70 -5.44
N SER A 123 -6.91 4.12 -4.80
CA SER A 123 -7.78 5.17 -5.32
C SER A 123 -8.05 6.23 -4.28
N MET A 124 -8.25 7.44 -4.75
CA MET A 124 -8.52 8.63 -3.96
C MET A 124 -9.78 9.30 -4.48
N GLU A 125 -10.73 9.60 -3.61
CA GLU A 125 -12.02 10.17 -3.98
C GLU A 125 -12.41 11.31 -3.06
N GLU A 126 -12.81 12.44 -3.61
CA GLU A 126 -13.48 13.51 -2.87
C GLU A 126 -14.96 13.16 -2.71
N VAL A 127 -15.35 12.72 -1.51
CA VAL A 127 -16.75 12.39 -1.19
C VAL A 127 -17.59 13.65 -1.09
N ASN A 128 -17.02 14.70 -0.52
CA ASN A 128 -17.58 16.05 -0.46
C ASN A 128 -16.45 17.07 -0.17
N THR A 129 -16.81 18.33 0.01
CA THR A 129 -15.82 19.42 0.23
C THR A 129 -14.87 19.19 1.41
N SER A 130 -15.27 18.41 2.42
CA SER A 130 -14.47 18.16 3.62
C SER A 130 -14.06 16.71 3.83
N LEU A 131 -14.57 15.77 3.02
CA LEU A 131 -14.32 14.34 3.19
C LEU A 131 -13.63 13.76 1.97
N MET A 132 -12.49 13.12 2.21
CA MET A 132 -11.79 12.31 1.22
C MET A 132 -11.81 10.83 1.62
N ARG A 133 -12.05 9.96 0.66
CA ARG A 133 -11.96 8.50 0.82
C ARG A 133 -10.73 7.99 0.10
N PHE A 134 -9.98 7.15 0.78
CA PHE A 134 -8.84 6.41 0.25
C PHE A 134 -9.16 4.94 0.31
N THR A 135 -8.94 4.25 -0.79
CA THR A 135 -9.20 2.81 -0.90
C THR A 135 -7.96 2.13 -1.43
N ALA A 136 -7.52 1.09 -0.75
CA ALA A 136 -6.39 0.24 -1.12
C ALA A 136 -6.87 -1.18 -1.37
N MET A 137 -6.36 -1.84 -2.41
CA MET A 137 -6.66 -3.22 -2.75
C MET A 137 -5.37 -4.02 -2.93
N ASP A 138 -5.35 -5.25 -2.42
CA ASP A 138 -4.25 -6.20 -2.58
C ASP A 138 -4.38 -7.06 -3.83
N ASP A 139 -3.34 -7.88 -4.09
CA ASP A 139 -3.28 -8.81 -5.23
C ASP A 139 -4.34 -9.94 -5.16
N CYS A 140 -4.95 -10.15 -3.98
CA CYS A 140 -6.03 -11.12 -3.77
C CYS A 140 -7.43 -10.52 -3.93
N GLY A 141 -7.52 -9.20 -4.24
CA GLY A 141 -8.79 -8.49 -4.38
C GLY A 141 -9.42 -8.09 -3.04
N ARG A 142 -8.68 -8.15 -1.93
CA ARG A 142 -9.15 -7.61 -0.65
C ARG A 142 -8.99 -6.10 -0.66
N GLU A 143 -10.03 -5.42 -0.22
CA GLU A 143 -10.14 -3.98 -0.22
C GLU A 143 -10.30 -3.46 1.19
N GLU A 144 -9.53 -2.44 1.54
CA GLU A 144 -9.73 -1.64 2.75
C GLU A 144 -9.86 -0.17 2.37
N SER A 145 -10.70 0.56 3.09
CA SER A 145 -10.91 1.98 2.85
C SER A 145 -10.91 2.77 4.16
N VAL A 146 -10.49 4.03 4.06
CA VAL A 146 -10.55 5.00 5.14
C VAL A 146 -11.12 6.31 4.62
N THR A 147 -11.98 6.95 5.40
CA THR A 147 -12.49 8.29 5.11
C THR A 147 -11.88 9.28 6.09
N VAL A 148 -11.30 10.34 5.56
CA VAL A 148 -10.62 11.38 6.34
C VAL A 148 -11.40 12.68 6.20
N ASN A 149 -11.70 13.31 7.34
CA ASN A 149 -12.30 14.64 7.38
C ASN A 149 -11.18 15.67 7.42
N MET A 150 -11.14 16.54 6.42
CA MET A 150 -10.23 17.67 6.35
C MET A 150 -10.82 18.86 7.06
N ARG A 151 -10.17 19.29 8.12
CA ARG A 151 -10.64 20.39 8.97
C ARG A 151 -10.51 21.76 8.29
N SER A 152 -9.58 21.84 7.36
CA SER A 152 -9.23 23.06 6.64
C SER A 152 -10.18 23.45 5.51
N ARG A 153 -11.13 22.58 5.15
CA ARG A 153 -12.09 22.81 4.06
C ARG A 153 -13.53 23.03 4.57
N ARG A 154 -13.68 23.74 5.69
CA ARG A 154 -14.99 24.15 6.21
C ARG A 154 -15.54 25.39 5.52
#